data_8148191376b7adbe8ebdaa883d350092
#
_entry.id   8148191376b7adbe8ebdaa883d350092
#
_cell.length_a   1.000
_cell.length_b   1.000
_cell.length_c   1.000
_cell.angle_alpha   90.00
_cell.angle_beta   90.00
_cell.angle_gamma   90.00
#
_symmetry.space_group_name_H-M   'P 1'
#
loop_
_entity.id
_entity.type
_entity.pdbx_description
1 polymer ?
#
loop_
_entity_poly.entity_id
_entity_poly.type
_entity_poly.pdbx_seq_one_letter_code
_entity_poly.pdbx_strand_id
1 'polypeptide(L)'
;MKKKRISVLMSSNAVKEIHTKMLDEGYSLREKSKWISEAIEDFLTLKEYQSLVEMAELVNDLPKNEIIYITSDIEDKLDEAIIKVRTQYPTLEGVKSLIVRASIIRRLVLLGKRQ
;
A
#
# COMPACT_ATOMS: atom_id res chain seq x y z
N MET A 1 -3.04 20.62 -7.28
CA MET A 1 -2.48 19.30 -7.58
C MET A 1 -3.60 18.31 -7.81
N LYS A 2 -3.59 17.65 -8.97
CA LYS A 2 -4.62 16.65 -9.26
C LYS A 2 -4.39 15.38 -8.48
N LYS A 3 -5.48 14.83 -7.92
CA LYS A 3 -5.43 13.55 -7.22
C LYS A 3 -6.15 12.50 -8.05
N LYS A 4 -5.62 11.31 -8.08
CA LYS A 4 -6.23 10.19 -8.77
C LYS A 4 -6.85 9.24 -7.76
N ARG A 5 -8.05 8.78 -8.06
CA ARG A 5 -8.76 7.81 -7.24
C ARG A 5 -8.32 6.40 -7.63
N ILE A 6 -7.94 5.60 -6.63
CA ILE A 6 -7.64 4.19 -6.86
C ILE A 6 -8.41 3.33 -5.87
N SER A 7 -8.71 2.10 -6.28
CA SER A 7 -9.38 1.10 -5.44
C SER A 7 -8.39 0.02 -5.07
N VAL A 8 -8.41 -0.39 -3.79
CA VAL A 8 -7.52 -1.45 -3.31
C VAL A 8 -8.33 -2.41 -2.46
N LEU A 9 -8.18 -3.70 -2.72
CA LEU A 9 -8.83 -4.72 -1.91
C LEU A 9 -8.03 -4.99 -0.63
N MET A 10 -8.70 -4.99 0.50
CA MET A 10 -8.08 -5.20 1.81
C MET A 10 -8.98 -6.05 2.70
N SER A 11 -8.40 -6.68 3.70
CA SER A 11 -9.18 -7.36 4.72
C SER A 11 -9.82 -6.33 5.67
N SER A 12 -10.92 -6.72 6.30
CA SER A 12 -11.56 -5.88 7.31
C SER A 12 -10.62 -5.59 8.48
N ASN A 13 -9.81 -6.57 8.86
CA ASN A 13 -8.84 -6.40 9.93
C ASN A 13 -7.76 -5.38 9.55
N ALA A 14 -7.31 -5.40 8.31
CA ALA A 14 -6.32 -4.42 7.84
C ALA A 14 -6.88 -3.01 7.94
N VAL A 15 -8.13 -2.81 7.54
CA VAL A 15 -8.77 -1.48 7.63
C VAL A 15 -8.82 -1.00 9.09
N LYS A 16 -9.20 -1.88 10.01
CA LYS A 16 -9.23 -1.54 11.44
C LYS A 16 -7.85 -1.17 11.98
N GLU A 17 -6.84 -1.94 11.60
CA GLU A 17 -5.48 -1.69 12.05
C GLU A 17 -4.93 -0.38 11.50
N ILE A 18 -5.24 -0.06 10.25
CA ILE A 18 -4.86 1.23 9.68
C ILE A 18 -5.45 2.36 10.49
N HIS A 19 -6.74 2.29 10.81
CA HIS A 19 -7.41 3.35 11.60
C HIS A 19 -6.76 3.51 12.98
N THR A 20 -6.47 2.39 13.64
CA THR A 20 -5.82 2.42 14.96
C THR A 20 -4.44 3.06 14.88
N LYS A 21 -3.64 2.65 13.90
CA LYS A 21 -2.28 3.19 13.75
C LYS A 21 -2.30 4.66 13.35
N MET A 22 -3.24 5.07 12.50
CA MET A 22 -3.37 6.47 12.12
C MET A 22 -3.61 7.34 13.35
N LEU A 23 -4.52 6.92 14.22
CA LEU A 23 -4.81 7.66 15.43
C LEU A 23 -3.61 7.70 16.38
N ASP A 24 -2.91 6.59 16.52
CA ASP A 24 -1.70 6.51 17.34
C ASP A 24 -0.60 7.46 16.84
N GLU A 25 -0.54 7.68 15.53
CA GLU A 25 0.47 8.55 14.93
C GLU A 25 0.02 10.01 14.84
N GLY A 26 -1.17 10.32 15.32
CA GLY A 26 -1.69 11.69 15.28
C GLY A 26 -2.41 12.08 14.00
N TYR A 27 -2.72 11.12 13.13
CA TYR A 27 -3.51 11.39 11.93
C TYR A 27 -4.99 11.37 12.25
N SER A 28 -5.77 12.21 11.57
CA SER A 28 -7.22 12.08 11.60
C SER A 28 -7.65 11.01 10.58
N LEU A 29 -8.85 10.45 10.74
CA LEU A 29 -9.34 9.44 9.80
C LEU A 29 -9.56 9.99 8.39
N ARG A 30 -9.65 11.31 8.24
CA ARG A 30 -9.73 11.97 6.94
C ARG A 30 -8.41 11.90 6.18
N GLU A 31 -7.32 11.60 6.86
CA GLU A 31 -5.98 11.56 6.27
C GLU A 31 -5.55 10.16 5.85
N LYS A 32 -6.51 9.26 5.67
CA LYS A 32 -6.21 7.89 5.27
C LYS A 32 -5.40 7.82 3.98
N SER A 33 -5.79 8.60 2.98
CA SER A 33 -5.05 8.62 1.71
C SER A 33 -3.63 9.13 1.88
N LYS A 34 -3.43 10.12 2.74
CA LYS A 34 -2.10 10.63 3.05
C LYS A 34 -1.24 9.56 3.72
N TRP A 35 -1.81 8.88 4.72
CA TRP A 35 -1.10 7.82 5.45
C TRP A 35 -0.67 6.69 4.50
N ILE A 36 -1.59 6.26 3.62
CA ILE A 36 -1.31 5.19 2.66
C ILE A 36 -0.30 5.66 1.62
N SER A 37 -0.40 6.90 1.14
CA SER A 37 0.57 7.44 0.18
C SER A 37 1.98 7.45 0.77
N GLU A 38 2.12 7.82 2.02
CA GLU A 38 3.42 7.79 2.71
C GLU A 38 3.94 6.36 2.84
N ALA A 39 3.05 5.40 3.12
CA ALA A 39 3.42 4.00 3.17
C ALA A 39 3.96 3.52 1.82
N ILE A 40 3.32 3.93 0.73
CA ILE A 40 3.76 3.59 -0.63
C ILE A 40 5.14 4.18 -0.90
N GLU A 41 5.33 5.45 -0.61
CA GLU A 41 6.63 6.10 -0.83
C GLU A 41 7.75 5.39 -0.09
N ASP A 42 7.53 5.09 1.19
CA ASP A 42 8.53 4.40 2.00
C ASP A 42 8.83 3.01 1.47
N PHE A 43 7.79 2.29 1.07
CA PHE A 43 7.94 0.94 0.54
C PHE A 43 8.79 0.92 -0.73
N LEU A 44 8.54 1.86 -1.63
CA LEU A 44 9.24 1.91 -2.92
C LEU A 44 10.70 2.36 -2.81
N THR A 45 11.14 2.82 -1.63
CA THR A 45 12.55 3.10 -1.41
C THR A 45 13.37 1.84 -1.12
N LEU A 46 12.71 0.71 -0.83
CA LEU A 46 13.40 -0.54 -0.52
C LEU A 46 14.02 -1.13 -1.78
N LYS A 47 15.23 -1.67 -1.66
CA LYS A 47 15.98 -2.20 -2.79
C LYS A 47 15.29 -3.37 -3.48
N GLU A 48 14.62 -4.21 -2.71
CA GLU A 48 14.02 -5.45 -3.23
C GLU A 48 12.53 -5.50 -2.96
N TYR A 49 11.83 -4.37 -3.14
CA TYR A 49 10.41 -4.35 -2.88
C TYR A 49 9.63 -5.32 -3.77
N GLN A 50 10.15 -5.65 -4.96
CA GLN A 50 9.48 -6.55 -5.89
C GLN A 50 9.22 -7.92 -5.28
N SER A 51 10.19 -8.48 -4.56
CA SER A 51 9.99 -9.78 -3.91
C SER A 51 8.99 -9.69 -2.76
N LEU A 52 8.93 -8.56 -2.07
CA LEU A 52 7.93 -8.36 -1.03
C LEU A 52 6.51 -8.26 -1.62
N VAL A 53 6.39 -7.69 -2.80
CA VAL A 53 5.11 -7.63 -3.52
C VAL A 53 4.64 -9.04 -3.87
N GLU A 54 5.55 -9.88 -4.37
CA GLU A 54 5.21 -11.26 -4.68
C GLU A 54 4.72 -12.01 -3.43
N MET A 55 5.39 -11.81 -2.31
CA MET A 55 4.98 -12.44 -1.05
C MET A 55 3.60 -11.98 -0.59
N ALA A 56 3.23 -10.76 -0.90
CA ALA A 56 1.92 -10.23 -0.52
C ALA A 56 0.77 -10.96 -1.21
N GLU A 57 1.03 -11.63 -2.32
CA GLU A 57 0.01 -12.42 -3.02
C GLU A 57 -0.49 -13.58 -2.16
N LEU A 58 0.31 -14.04 -1.22
CA LEU A 58 -0.07 -15.14 -0.34
C LEU A 58 -1.13 -14.74 0.69
N VAL A 59 -1.36 -13.45 0.87
CA VAL A 59 -2.36 -12.95 1.83
C VAL A 59 -3.65 -12.68 1.06
N ASN A 60 -4.60 -13.60 1.18
CA ASN A 60 -5.76 -13.67 0.29
C ASN A 60 -7.13 -13.44 0.92
N ASP A 61 -7.22 -12.75 2.04
CA ASP A 61 -8.51 -12.47 2.66
C ASP A 61 -8.90 -11.01 2.39
N LEU A 62 -9.66 -10.78 1.30
CA LEU A 62 -9.83 -9.45 0.74
C LEU A 62 -11.29 -9.05 0.51
N PRO A 63 -12.13 -9.02 1.56
CA PRO A 63 -13.55 -8.73 1.37
C PRO A 63 -13.90 -7.26 1.18
N LYS A 64 -12.98 -6.33 1.45
CA LYS A 64 -13.28 -4.90 1.39
C LYS A 64 -12.52 -4.19 0.28
N ASN A 65 -13.25 -3.33 -0.43
CA ASN A 65 -12.69 -2.47 -1.46
C ASN A 65 -12.53 -1.07 -0.86
N GLU A 66 -11.29 -0.64 -0.67
CA GLU A 66 -10.99 0.68 -0.12
C GLU A 66 -10.62 1.64 -1.25
N ILE A 67 -11.16 2.85 -1.16
CA ILE A 67 -10.87 3.90 -2.14
C ILE A 67 -9.92 4.89 -1.49
N ILE A 68 -8.82 5.18 -2.19
CA ILE A 68 -7.85 6.17 -1.75
C ILE A 68 -7.56 7.14 -2.90
N TYR A 69 -7.06 8.31 -2.54
CA TYR A 69 -6.71 9.35 -3.52
C TYR A 69 -5.21 9.60 -3.42
N ILE A 70 -4.53 9.52 -4.55
CA ILE A 70 -3.09 9.71 -4.62
C ILE A 70 -2.77 10.88 -5.54
N THR A 71 -1.62 11.53 -5.29
CA THR A 71 -1.13 12.61 -6.14
C THR A 71 -0.53 12.03 -7.41
N SER A 72 -0.36 12.88 -8.42
CA SER A 72 0.28 12.45 -9.68
C SER A 72 1.71 11.94 -9.45
N ASP A 73 2.41 12.50 -8.47
CA ASP A 73 3.76 12.06 -8.12
C ASP A 73 3.76 10.61 -7.64
N ILE A 74 2.84 10.27 -6.75
CA ILE A 74 2.69 8.89 -6.25
C ILE A 74 2.25 7.96 -7.37
N GLU A 75 1.35 8.44 -8.24
CA GLU A 75 0.91 7.64 -9.38
C GLU A 75 2.08 7.27 -10.30
N ASP A 76 2.94 8.24 -10.60
CA ASP A 76 4.11 7.99 -11.44
C ASP A 76 5.04 6.96 -10.81
N LYS A 77 5.26 7.05 -9.51
CA LYS A 77 6.08 6.08 -8.78
C LYS A 77 5.46 4.70 -8.80
N LEU A 78 4.15 4.60 -8.65
CA LEU A 78 3.43 3.34 -8.73
C LEU A 78 3.53 2.73 -10.14
N ASP A 79 3.33 3.54 -11.17
CA ASP A 79 3.40 3.07 -12.56
C ASP A 79 4.78 2.49 -12.87
N GLU A 80 5.84 3.17 -12.43
CA GLU A 80 7.20 2.68 -12.59
C GLU A 80 7.41 1.36 -11.83
N ALA A 81 6.90 1.29 -10.61
CA ALA A 81 7.02 0.08 -9.80
C ALA A 81 6.27 -1.10 -10.41
N ILE A 82 5.09 -0.85 -10.97
CA ILE A 82 4.30 -1.88 -11.65
C ILE A 82 5.11 -2.50 -12.79
N ILE A 83 5.77 -1.67 -13.57
CA ILE A 83 6.61 -2.15 -14.69
C ILE A 83 7.74 -3.03 -14.17
N LYS A 84 8.41 -2.60 -13.10
CA LYS A 84 9.52 -3.37 -12.52
C LYS A 84 9.05 -4.72 -11.97
N VAL A 85 7.93 -4.74 -11.27
CA VAL A 85 7.39 -5.99 -10.72
C VAL A 85 6.96 -6.94 -11.85
N ARG A 86 6.28 -6.43 -12.87
CA ARG A 86 5.85 -7.25 -14.01
C ARG A 86 7.02 -7.80 -14.82
N THR A 87 8.10 -7.05 -14.87
CA THR A 87 9.30 -7.52 -15.57
C THR A 87 9.90 -8.72 -14.84
N GLN A 88 9.92 -8.69 -13.53
CA GLN A 88 10.50 -9.75 -12.71
C GLN A 88 9.53 -10.91 -12.48
N TYR A 89 8.25 -10.63 -12.34
CA TYR A 89 7.20 -11.62 -12.05
C TYR A 89 6.04 -11.46 -13.03
N PRO A 90 6.22 -11.89 -14.30
CA PRO A 90 5.23 -11.58 -15.35
C PRO A 90 3.88 -12.27 -15.20
N THR A 91 3.78 -13.30 -14.36
CA THR A 91 2.50 -13.99 -14.15
C THR A 91 1.69 -13.42 -12.99
N LEU A 92 2.25 -12.46 -12.26
CA LEU A 92 1.58 -11.88 -11.11
C LEU A 92 0.42 -10.98 -11.57
N GLU A 93 -0.76 -11.17 -10.99
CA GLU A 93 -1.94 -10.38 -11.32
C GLU A 93 -2.24 -9.36 -10.22
N GLY A 94 -2.93 -8.27 -10.60
CA GLY A 94 -3.32 -7.25 -9.65
C GLY A 94 -2.15 -6.55 -8.99
N VAL A 95 -1.09 -6.30 -9.75
CA VAL A 95 0.18 -5.80 -9.23
C VAL A 95 0.02 -4.49 -8.48
N LYS A 96 -0.80 -3.57 -8.99
CA LYS A 96 -1.01 -2.28 -8.34
C LYS A 96 -1.56 -2.46 -6.91
N SER A 97 -2.60 -3.26 -6.77
CA SER A 97 -3.19 -3.56 -5.46
C SER A 97 -2.21 -4.28 -4.55
N LEU A 98 -1.42 -5.19 -5.10
CA LEU A 98 -0.40 -5.91 -4.33
C LEU A 98 0.66 -4.95 -3.77
N ILE A 99 1.11 -3.99 -4.58
CA ILE A 99 2.09 -3.01 -4.13
C ILE A 99 1.51 -2.19 -2.97
N VAL A 100 0.29 -1.72 -3.12
CA VAL A 100 -0.34 -0.90 -2.08
C VAL A 100 -0.53 -1.72 -0.80
N ARG A 101 -0.99 -2.97 -0.90
CA ARG A 101 -1.16 -3.83 0.27
C ARG A 101 0.17 -4.13 0.95
N ALA A 102 1.21 -4.43 0.18
CA ALA A 102 2.53 -4.69 0.74
C ALA A 102 3.06 -3.47 1.48
N SER A 103 2.82 -2.29 0.93
CA SER A 103 3.21 -1.02 1.54
C SER A 103 2.53 -0.82 2.90
N ILE A 104 1.24 -1.10 2.95
CA ILE A 104 0.44 -0.96 4.17
C ILE A 104 0.90 -1.97 5.22
N ILE A 105 1.04 -3.23 4.83
CA ILE A 105 1.47 -4.29 5.74
C ILE A 105 2.82 -3.94 6.35
N ARG A 106 3.76 -3.50 5.53
CA ARG A 106 5.08 -3.12 6.02
C ARG A 106 4.99 -2.02 7.06
N ARG A 107 4.21 -0.99 6.78
CA ARG A 107 4.09 0.14 7.72
C ARG A 107 3.46 -0.30 9.04
N LEU A 108 2.42 -1.13 8.97
CA LEU A 108 1.77 -1.65 10.17
C LEU A 108 2.74 -2.48 11.02
N VAL A 109 3.52 -3.34 10.38
CA VAL A 109 4.48 -4.20 11.08
C VAL A 109 5.60 -3.38 11.71
N LEU A 110 6.15 -2.41 10.97
CA LEU A 110 7.24 -1.58 11.50
C LEU A 110 6.79 -0.76 12.71
N LEU A 111 5.60 -0.20 12.65
CA LEU A 111 5.07 0.60 13.75
C LEU A 111 4.84 -0.27 14.98
N GLY A 112 4.40 -1.50 14.79
CA GLY A 112 4.24 -2.45 15.88
C GLY A 112 5.55 -2.78 16.58
N LYS A 113 6.67 -2.69 15.89
CA LYS A 113 8.00 -3.00 16.44
C LYS A 113 8.68 -1.82 17.12
N ARG A 114 8.15 -0.64 16.98
CA ARG A 114 8.78 0.58 17.52
C ARG A 114 8.50 0.87 18.98
N GLN A 115 7.75 0.03 19.60
CA GLN A 115 7.41 0.25 21.01
C GLN A 115 8.51 -0.20 21.94
#